data_ed52e2185c050528fc8cc22fb9060a2b
#
_entry.id   ed52e2185c050528fc8cc22fb9060a2b
#
_cell.length_a   1.000
_cell.length_b   1.000
_cell.length_c   1.000
_cell.angle_alpha   90.00
_cell.angle_beta   90.00
_cell.angle_gamma   90.00
#
_symmetry.space_group_name_H-M   'P 1'
#
loop_
_entity.id
_entity.type
_entity.pdbx_description
1 polymer ?
#
loop_
_entity_poly.entity_id
_entity_poly.type
_entity_poly.pdbx_seq_one_letter_code
_entity_poly.pdbx_strand_id
1 'polypeptide(L)'
;MINFVVVDDEASVLKKVENTINETMMSNNIDYRIHSFLSFDKDFYSLANDTSKRKVYILDIQVNNDSGIDVARNLRDDDVESIIIFLTAFADLTGIVVEDTIMPLTYINKFDNSHDKLVNAINKALTISGKKKMIRFCEKGSVFTIPTKDILYVARETVERKSVIVTDYNEFRSIKSLVELSEMLGEPFVESHRACL
;
A
#
# COMPACT_ATOMS: atom_id res chain seq x y z
N MET A 1 7.51 5.18 0.03
CA MET A 1 8.24 3.88 0.02
C MET A 1 7.24 2.75 0.18
N ILE A 2 7.35 1.67 -0.59
CA ILE A 2 6.50 0.47 -0.53
C ILE A 2 7.33 -0.68 0.04
N ASN A 3 6.76 -1.47 0.94
CA ASN A 3 7.42 -2.66 1.48
C ASN A 3 6.77 -3.90 0.88
N PHE A 4 7.53 -4.67 0.10
CA PHE A 4 7.14 -6.00 -0.33
C PHE A 4 7.53 -6.99 0.75
N VAL A 5 6.58 -7.80 1.19
CA VAL A 5 6.77 -8.83 2.21
C VAL A 5 6.48 -10.17 1.57
N VAL A 6 7.52 -10.97 1.37
CA VAL A 6 7.43 -12.25 0.66
C VAL A 6 7.63 -13.38 1.66
N VAL A 7 6.72 -14.34 1.70
CA VAL A 7 6.83 -15.50 2.58
C VAL A 7 6.60 -16.78 1.79
N ASP A 8 7.61 -17.65 1.83
CA ASP A 8 7.61 -18.96 1.15
C ASP A 8 8.71 -19.82 1.77
N ASP A 9 8.45 -21.07 2.07
CA ASP A 9 9.46 -21.96 2.69
C ASP A 9 10.54 -22.45 1.70
N GLU A 10 10.34 -22.20 0.40
CA GLU A 10 11.31 -22.48 -0.63
C GLU A 10 12.18 -21.24 -0.96
N ALA A 11 13.45 -21.24 -0.55
CA ALA A 11 14.38 -20.13 -0.86
C ALA A 11 14.53 -19.85 -2.37
N SER A 12 14.34 -20.88 -3.21
CA SER A 12 14.37 -20.74 -4.67
C SER A 12 13.20 -19.92 -5.20
N VAL A 13 12.02 -20.03 -4.58
CA VAL A 13 10.83 -19.25 -4.91
C VAL A 13 11.01 -17.82 -4.44
N LEU A 14 11.47 -17.60 -3.21
CA LEU A 14 11.76 -16.26 -2.69
C LEU A 14 12.66 -15.50 -3.66
N LYS A 15 13.77 -16.11 -4.10
CA LYS A 15 14.70 -15.48 -5.04
C LYS A 15 14.05 -15.14 -6.39
N LYS A 16 13.19 -16.00 -6.93
CA LYS A 16 12.44 -15.71 -8.17
C LYS A 16 11.49 -14.53 -8.00
N VAL A 17 10.77 -14.50 -6.88
CA VAL A 17 9.85 -13.40 -6.56
C VAL A 17 10.60 -12.08 -6.38
N GLU A 18 11.71 -12.08 -5.64
CA GLU A 18 12.59 -10.91 -5.48
C GLU A 18 13.07 -10.37 -6.83
N ASN A 19 13.53 -11.24 -7.72
CA ASN A 19 13.95 -10.85 -9.07
C ASN A 19 12.79 -10.21 -9.84
N THR A 20 11.61 -10.82 -9.81
CA THR A 20 10.42 -10.28 -10.48
C THR A 20 10.01 -8.92 -9.92
N ILE A 21 10.08 -8.74 -8.60
CA ILE A 21 9.83 -7.42 -7.97
C ILE A 21 10.85 -6.41 -8.46
N ASN A 22 12.15 -6.74 -8.41
CA ASN A 22 13.22 -5.84 -8.82
C ASN A 22 13.06 -5.44 -10.30
N GLU A 23 12.85 -6.38 -11.21
CA GLU A 23 12.62 -6.13 -12.64
C GLU A 23 11.40 -5.21 -12.85
N THR A 24 10.29 -5.48 -12.17
CA THR A 24 9.08 -4.68 -12.28
C THR A 24 9.29 -3.27 -11.73
N MET A 25 10.00 -3.12 -10.62
CA MET A 25 10.24 -1.84 -9.96
C MET A 25 11.29 -0.98 -10.67
N MET A 26 12.20 -1.56 -11.46
CA MET A 26 13.18 -0.80 -12.26
C MET A 26 12.51 0.19 -13.24
N SER A 27 11.32 -0.11 -13.71
CA SER A 27 10.54 0.78 -14.59
C SER A 27 9.66 1.79 -13.84
N ASN A 28 9.60 1.68 -12.51
CA ASN A 28 8.79 2.52 -11.65
C ASN A 28 9.70 3.41 -10.79
N ASN A 29 9.48 4.70 -10.79
CA ASN A 29 10.25 5.66 -9.96
C ASN A 29 9.64 5.75 -8.55
N ILE A 30 9.59 4.63 -7.85
CA ILE A 30 9.00 4.50 -6.50
C ILE A 30 9.99 3.77 -5.60
N ASP A 31 10.30 4.37 -4.46
CA ASP A 31 11.13 3.72 -3.44
C ASP A 31 10.45 2.48 -2.88
N TYR A 32 11.19 1.39 -2.79
CA TYR A 32 10.69 0.14 -2.25
C TYR A 32 11.74 -0.60 -1.42
N ARG A 33 11.28 -1.55 -0.62
CA ARG A 33 12.09 -2.54 0.07
C ARG A 33 11.45 -3.91 -0.08
N ILE A 34 12.28 -4.94 -0.10
CA ILE A 34 11.85 -6.34 -0.12
C ILE A 34 12.29 -6.97 1.20
N HIS A 35 11.38 -7.67 1.84
CA HIS A 35 11.58 -8.44 3.05
C HIS A 35 11.11 -9.87 2.75
N SER A 36 12.03 -10.82 2.79
CA SER A 36 11.77 -12.22 2.48
C SER A 36 11.91 -13.09 3.70
N PHE A 37 10.98 -13.99 3.93
CA PHE A 37 10.90 -14.87 5.09
C PHE A 37 10.65 -16.31 4.65
N LEU A 38 11.32 -17.27 5.27
CA LEU A 38 11.11 -18.70 5.07
C LEU A 38 10.02 -19.28 5.98
N SER A 39 9.51 -18.48 6.89
CA SER A 39 8.45 -18.84 7.84
C SER A 39 7.77 -17.59 8.40
N PHE A 40 6.61 -17.76 9.01
CA PHE A 40 5.95 -16.70 9.78
C PHE A 40 6.56 -16.57 11.17
N ASP A 41 7.78 -16.07 11.26
CA ASP A 41 8.54 -15.92 12.48
C ASP A 41 8.32 -14.57 13.18
N LYS A 42 9.07 -14.33 14.26
CA LYS A 42 8.95 -13.08 15.05
C LYS A 42 9.31 -11.83 14.25
N ASP A 43 10.26 -11.96 13.32
CA ASP A 43 10.70 -10.83 12.50
C ASP A 43 9.64 -10.47 11.45
N PHE A 44 8.97 -11.49 10.88
CA PHE A 44 7.78 -11.29 10.06
C PHE A 44 6.68 -10.55 10.83
N TYR A 45 6.30 -11.02 12.02
CA TYR A 45 5.23 -10.37 12.81
C TYR A 45 5.62 -8.99 13.30
N SER A 46 6.89 -8.75 13.62
CA SER A 46 7.38 -7.41 13.97
C SER A 46 7.19 -6.41 12.82
N LEU A 47 7.46 -6.84 11.59
CA LEU A 47 7.23 -6.02 10.41
C LEU A 47 5.73 -5.89 10.09
N ALA A 48 4.96 -6.96 10.24
CA ALA A 48 3.52 -6.98 9.98
C ALA A 48 2.77 -5.99 10.88
N ASN A 49 3.12 -5.94 12.16
CA ASN A 49 2.50 -5.07 13.14
C ASN A 49 2.87 -3.57 13.00
N ASP A 50 3.86 -3.24 12.19
CA ASP A 50 4.19 -1.83 11.89
C ASP A 50 3.19 -1.26 10.86
N THR A 51 2.07 -0.75 11.33
CA THR A 51 1.00 -0.18 10.51
C THR A 51 1.37 1.16 9.85
N SER A 52 2.51 1.76 10.22
CA SER A 52 2.99 3.00 9.61
C SER A 52 3.50 2.80 8.16
N LYS A 53 3.75 1.57 7.76
CA LYS A 53 4.32 1.21 6.46
C LYS A 53 3.28 0.56 5.56
N ARG A 54 3.18 1.04 4.33
CA ARG A 54 2.39 0.38 3.28
C ARG A 54 3.08 -0.90 2.85
N LYS A 55 2.35 -2.01 2.85
CA LYS A 55 2.88 -3.33 2.52
C LYS A 55 2.12 -3.96 1.36
N VAL A 56 2.87 -4.71 0.57
CA VAL A 56 2.33 -5.65 -0.42
C VAL A 56 2.85 -7.03 -0.01
N TYR A 57 1.97 -7.83 0.52
CA TYR A 57 2.26 -9.20 0.91
C TYR A 57 2.16 -10.12 -0.30
N ILE A 58 3.16 -10.97 -0.49
CA ILE A 58 3.16 -12.10 -1.43
C ILE A 58 3.38 -13.34 -0.59
N LEU A 59 2.32 -14.08 -0.36
CA LEU A 59 2.29 -15.18 0.60
C LEU A 59 2.03 -16.51 -0.10
N ASP A 60 2.76 -17.55 0.27
CA ASP A 60 2.28 -18.90 0.01
C ASP A 60 1.12 -19.23 0.95
N ILE A 61 0.20 -20.05 0.47
CA ILE A 61 -0.92 -20.57 1.24
C ILE A 61 -0.48 -21.53 2.34
N GLN A 62 0.58 -22.30 2.06
CA GLN A 62 1.19 -23.20 3.04
C GLN A 62 2.68 -22.95 3.14
N VAL A 63 3.12 -22.56 4.30
CA VAL A 63 4.54 -22.32 4.62
C VAL A 63 4.93 -23.22 5.79
N ASN A 64 5.70 -24.26 5.51
CA ASN A 64 5.97 -25.33 6.47
C ASN A 64 4.65 -25.98 6.98
N ASN A 65 4.36 -25.80 8.27
CA ASN A 65 3.12 -26.29 8.90
C ASN A 65 2.06 -25.19 9.11
N ASP A 66 2.36 -23.94 8.71
CA ASP A 66 1.48 -22.81 8.95
C ASP A 66 0.62 -22.50 7.73
N SER A 67 -0.62 -22.08 7.99
CA SER A 67 -1.55 -21.63 6.96
C SER A 67 -1.35 -20.14 6.66
N GLY A 68 -0.87 -19.82 5.45
CA GLY A 68 -0.79 -18.43 4.99
C GLY A 68 -2.15 -17.74 4.91
N ILE A 69 -3.25 -18.50 4.78
CA ILE A 69 -4.62 -17.98 4.81
C ILE A 69 -4.97 -17.50 6.20
N ASP A 70 -4.67 -18.28 7.24
CA ASP A 70 -4.96 -17.89 8.62
C ASP A 70 -4.12 -16.69 9.03
N VAL A 71 -2.85 -16.65 8.60
CA VAL A 71 -1.99 -15.48 8.80
C VAL A 71 -2.58 -14.26 8.09
N ALA A 72 -3.01 -14.40 6.84
CA ALA A 72 -3.59 -13.29 6.07
C ALA A 72 -4.91 -12.78 6.71
N ARG A 73 -5.70 -13.66 7.31
CA ARG A 73 -6.91 -13.31 8.07
C ARG A 73 -6.56 -12.45 9.28
N ASN A 74 -5.59 -12.88 10.08
CA ASN A 74 -5.11 -12.11 11.24
C ASN A 74 -4.50 -10.76 10.83
N LEU A 75 -3.79 -10.71 9.69
CA LEU A 75 -3.27 -9.44 9.17
C LEU A 75 -4.40 -8.45 8.83
N ARG A 76 -5.55 -8.94 8.35
CA ARG A 76 -6.69 -8.07 8.00
C ARG A 76 -7.37 -7.43 9.20
N ASP A 77 -7.29 -8.04 10.37
CA ASP A 77 -7.87 -7.46 11.59
C ASP A 77 -7.21 -6.14 11.95
N ASP A 78 -5.91 -5.99 11.67
CA ASP A 78 -5.12 -4.81 12.02
C ASP A 78 -4.73 -3.93 10.82
N ASP A 79 -4.68 -4.51 9.59
CA ASP A 79 -4.19 -3.83 8.39
C ASP A 79 -5.12 -4.08 7.18
N VAL A 80 -6.13 -3.25 7.06
CA VAL A 80 -7.11 -3.32 5.96
C VAL A 80 -6.54 -2.75 4.64
N GLU A 81 -5.53 -1.87 4.71
CA GLU A 81 -5.01 -1.13 3.55
C GLU A 81 -3.93 -1.90 2.78
N SER A 82 -3.20 -2.80 3.43
CA SER A 82 -2.15 -3.57 2.77
C SER A 82 -2.74 -4.53 1.72
N ILE A 83 -1.98 -4.72 0.66
CA ILE A 83 -2.39 -5.60 -0.45
C ILE A 83 -1.85 -6.99 -0.20
N ILE A 84 -2.68 -8.00 -0.40
CA ILE A 84 -2.31 -9.40 -0.27
C ILE A 84 -2.42 -10.08 -1.63
N ILE A 85 -1.37 -10.76 -2.04
CA ILE A 85 -1.26 -11.62 -3.22
C ILE A 85 -0.89 -13.00 -2.72
N PHE A 86 -1.65 -14.02 -3.09
CA PHE A 86 -1.24 -15.40 -2.82
C PHE A 86 -0.48 -15.96 -4.04
N LEU A 87 0.68 -16.56 -3.78
CA LEU A 87 1.49 -17.27 -4.75
C LEU A 87 1.68 -18.69 -4.25
N THR A 88 1.00 -19.67 -4.85
CA THR A 88 0.93 -21.01 -4.28
C THR A 88 1.01 -22.12 -5.33
N ALA A 89 1.44 -23.29 -4.89
CA ALA A 89 1.44 -24.51 -5.70
C ALA A 89 0.05 -25.19 -5.78
N PHE A 90 -0.88 -24.81 -4.91
CA PHE A 90 -2.22 -25.39 -4.89
C PHE A 90 -3.06 -24.96 -6.10
N ALA A 91 -3.49 -25.93 -6.91
CA ALA A 91 -4.23 -25.68 -8.15
C ALA A 91 -5.72 -25.38 -7.91
N ASP A 92 -6.31 -25.92 -6.86
CA ASP A 92 -7.73 -25.79 -6.56
C ASP A 92 -7.99 -24.77 -5.44
N LEU A 93 -8.13 -23.53 -5.85
CA LEU A 93 -8.36 -22.39 -4.96
C LEU A 93 -9.85 -22.03 -4.84
N THR A 94 -10.71 -22.69 -5.61
CA THR A 94 -12.14 -22.35 -5.69
C THR A 94 -12.91 -22.56 -4.38
N GLY A 95 -12.47 -23.52 -3.54
CA GLY A 95 -13.09 -23.78 -2.23
C GLY A 95 -12.63 -22.85 -1.11
N ILE A 96 -11.49 -22.19 -1.25
CA ILE A 96 -10.85 -21.42 -0.16
C ILE A 96 -11.24 -19.94 -0.22
N VAL A 97 -11.64 -19.46 -1.40
CA VAL A 97 -11.67 -18.03 -1.75
C VAL A 97 -12.97 -17.32 -1.40
N VAL A 98 -14.09 -18.05 -1.26
CA VAL A 98 -15.42 -17.43 -1.30
C VAL A 98 -15.92 -16.98 0.08
N GLU A 99 -15.34 -17.46 1.16
CA GLU A 99 -15.87 -17.20 2.52
C GLU A 99 -15.09 -16.17 3.33
N ASP A 100 -13.97 -15.63 2.82
CA ASP A 100 -13.05 -14.87 3.66
C ASP A 100 -13.02 -13.35 3.41
N THR A 101 -13.10 -12.63 4.51
CA THR A 101 -12.89 -11.17 4.63
C THR A 101 -11.46 -10.72 4.26
N ILE A 102 -10.56 -11.63 3.85
CA ILE A 102 -9.15 -11.34 3.51
C ILE A 102 -9.03 -10.39 2.33
N MET A 103 -9.95 -10.47 1.37
CA MET A 103 -9.95 -9.64 0.14
C MET A 103 -8.57 -9.58 -0.54
N PRO A 104 -7.99 -10.71 -0.95
CA PRO A 104 -6.72 -10.69 -1.66
C PRO A 104 -6.88 -10.04 -3.04
N LEU A 105 -5.82 -9.42 -3.52
CA LEU A 105 -5.81 -8.84 -4.86
C LEU A 105 -5.95 -9.91 -5.94
N THR A 106 -5.25 -11.03 -5.75
CA THR A 106 -5.27 -12.17 -6.67
C THR A 106 -4.61 -13.40 -6.05
N TYR A 107 -4.86 -14.53 -6.67
CA TYR A 107 -4.19 -15.81 -6.44
C TYR A 107 -3.41 -16.18 -7.70
N ILE A 108 -2.18 -16.62 -7.53
CA ILE A 108 -1.28 -16.99 -8.62
C ILE A 108 -0.79 -18.41 -8.37
N ASN A 109 -1.01 -19.30 -9.34
CA ASN A 109 -0.42 -20.63 -9.30
C ASN A 109 1.06 -20.57 -9.66
N LYS A 110 1.94 -21.14 -8.83
CA LYS A 110 3.41 -21.16 -9.02
C LYS A 110 3.82 -21.80 -10.36
N PHE A 111 3.00 -22.70 -10.90
CA PHE A 111 3.31 -23.50 -12.10
C PHE A 111 2.66 -23.00 -13.40
N ASP A 112 1.81 -21.96 -13.31
CA ASP A 112 1.07 -21.45 -14.46
C ASP A 112 1.41 -19.99 -14.75
N ASN A 113 2.44 -19.79 -15.57
CA ASN A 113 2.92 -18.46 -15.99
C ASN A 113 2.99 -17.46 -14.82
N SER A 114 3.55 -17.92 -13.71
CA SER A 114 3.56 -17.15 -12.45
C SER A 114 4.32 -15.83 -12.56
N HIS A 115 5.36 -15.75 -13.41
CA HIS A 115 6.14 -14.54 -13.59
C HIS A 115 5.26 -13.38 -14.13
N ASP A 116 4.62 -13.57 -15.29
CA ASP A 116 3.80 -12.51 -15.91
C ASP A 116 2.58 -12.14 -15.07
N LYS A 117 1.97 -13.14 -14.41
CA LYS A 117 0.87 -12.91 -13.49
C LYS A 117 1.31 -12.09 -12.27
N LEU A 118 2.50 -12.36 -11.75
CA LEU A 118 3.06 -11.61 -10.62
C LEU A 118 3.43 -10.17 -11.03
N VAL A 119 4.05 -9.97 -12.18
CA VAL A 119 4.30 -8.62 -12.76
C VAL A 119 3.00 -7.82 -12.85
N ASN A 120 1.95 -8.43 -13.41
CA ASN A 120 0.64 -7.78 -13.53
C ASN A 120 0.02 -7.47 -12.16
N ALA A 121 0.14 -8.39 -11.20
CA ALA A 121 -0.36 -8.20 -9.83
C ALA A 121 0.39 -7.08 -9.10
N ILE A 122 1.72 -7.01 -9.24
CA ILE A 122 2.53 -5.93 -8.68
C ILE A 122 2.11 -4.59 -9.28
N ASN A 123 2.01 -4.47 -10.59
CA ASN A 123 1.58 -3.23 -11.25
C ASN A 123 0.17 -2.80 -10.79
N LYS A 124 -0.75 -3.74 -10.61
CA LYS A 124 -2.07 -3.46 -10.06
C LYS A 124 -1.99 -3.03 -8.59
N ALA A 125 -1.13 -3.67 -7.80
CA ALA A 125 -0.88 -3.28 -6.41
C ALA A 125 -0.30 -1.86 -6.32
N LEU A 126 0.67 -1.52 -7.17
CA LEU A 126 1.21 -0.17 -7.27
C LEU A 126 0.14 0.86 -7.64
N THR A 127 -0.73 0.52 -8.58
CA THR A 127 -1.85 1.38 -8.98
C THR A 127 -2.83 1.60 -7.82
N ILE A 128 -3.13 0.57 -7.04
CA ILE A 128 -4.02 0.66 -5.88
C ILE A 128 -3.33 1.44 -4.75
N SER A 129 -2.07 1.12 -4.45
CA SER A 129 -1.26 1.82 -3.44
C SER A 129 -0.96 3.26 -3.84
N GLY A 130 -0.81 3.53 -5.13
CA GLY A 130 -0.66 4.86 -5.73
C GLY A 130 -1.99 5.55 -5.99
N LYS A 131 -3.13 4.87 -5.84
CA LYS A 131 -4.44 5.50 -5.83
C LYS A 131 -4.57 6.33 -4.56
N LYS A 132 -4.01 7.50 -4.71
CA LYS A 132 -4.45 8.79 -4.26
C LYS A 132 -4.99 8.75 -2.84
N LYS A 133 -4.12 8.98 -1.90
CA LYS A 133 -4.58 9.64 -0.70
C LYS A 133 -5.31 10.89 -1.20
N MET A 134 -6.62 10.91 -1.03
CA MET A 134 -7.46 12.03 -1.42
C MET A 134 -7.75 12.84 -0.18
N ILE A 135 -7.60 14.14 -0.25
CA ILE A 135 -8.16 15.01 0.79
C ILE A 135 -9.53 15.53 0.36
N ARG A 136 -10.42 15.59 1.33
CA ARG A 136 -11.77 16.11 1.15
C ARG A 136 -11.99 17.30 2.06
N PHE A 137 -12.42 18.41 1.50
CA PHE A 137 -12.71 19.65 2.22
C PHE A 137 -13.86 20.42 1.57
N CYS A 138 -14.38 21.41 2.30
CA CYS A 138 -15.45 22.28 1.80
C CYS A 138 -14.88 23.67 1.51
N GLU A 139 -15.29 24.24 0.37
CA GLU A 139 -15.09 25.63 0.02
C GLU A 139 -16.42 26.23 -0.46
N LYS A 140 -16.86 27.32 0.17
CA LYS A 140 -18.08 28.05 -0.20
C LYS A 140 -19.32 27.17 -0.42
N GLY A 141 -19.47 26.12 0.40
CA GLY A 141 -20.59 25.18 0.33
C GLY A 141 -20.42 24.02 -0.66
N SER A 142 -19.37 24.02 -1.47
CA SER A 142 -19.03 22.92 -2.36
C SER A 142 -18.00 21.98 -1.72
N VAL A 143 -18.16 20.69 -1.97
CA VAL A 143 -17.22 19.66 -1.48
C VAL A 143 -16.21 19.35 -2.58
N PHE A 144 -14.94 19.53 -2.27
CA PHE A 144 -13.84 19.19 -3.16
C PHE A 144 -13.13 17.94 -2.65
N THR A 145 -12.68 17.13 -3.58
CA THR A 145 -11.85 15.94 -3.32
C THR A 145 -10.66 16.00 -4.26
N ILE A 146 -9.46 16.18 -3.71
CA ILE A 146 -8.23 16.40 -4.47
C ILE A 146 -7.22 15.30 -4.13
N PRO A 147 -6.55 14.71 -5.14
CA PRO A 147 -5.43 13.82 -4.88
C PRO A 147 -4.29 14.57 -4.17
N THR A 148 -3.74 13.98 -3.12
CA THR A 148 -2.61 14.60 -2.39
C THR A 148 -1.39 14.83 -3.27
N LYS A 149 -1.19 13.98 -4.29
CA LYS A 149 -0.08 14.12 -5.24
C LYS A 149 -0.16 15.38 -6.12
N ASP A 150 -1.36 15.94 -6.28
CA ASP A 150 -1.60 17.15 -7.09
C ASP A 150 -1.41 18.42 -6.24
N ILE A 151 -1.20 18.28 -4.92
CA ILE A 151 -1.00 19.40 -4.00
C ILE A 151 0.50 19.74 -3.96
N LEU A 152 0.82 20.96 -4.34
CA LEU A 152 2.17 21.49 -4.31
C LEU A 152 2.57 21.93 -2.91
N TYR A 153 1.69 22.71 -2.26
CA TYR A 153 1.85 23.13 -0.87
C TYR A 153 0.52 23.59 -0.28
N VAL A 154 0.49 23.73 1.03
CA VAL A 154 -0.62 24.32 1.78
C VAL A 154 -0.09 25.47 2.62
N ALA A 155 -0.67 26.65 2.49
CA ALA A 155 -0.29 27.84 3.24
C ALA A 155 -1.46 28.38 4.06
N ARG A 156 -1.15 29.08 5.17
CA ARG A 156 -2.14 29.81 5.98
C ARG A 156 -2.25 31.24 5.51
N GLU A 157 -3.44 31.62 5.04
CA GLU A 157 -3.74 33.01 4.70
C GLU A 157 -4.04 33.79 5.98
N THR A 158 -3.35 34.91 6.16
CA THR A 158 -3.42 35.69 7.41
C THR A 158 -4.69 36.52 7.51
N VAL A 159 -5.23 37.00 6.37
CA VAL A 159 -6.37 37.91 6.34
C VAL A 159 -7.69 37.17 6.62
N GLU A 160 -7.97 36.11 5.86
CA GLU A 160 -9.22 35.35 5.98
C GLU A 160 -9.13 34.19 6.99
N ARG A 161 -7.95 33.94 7.54
CA ARG A 161 -7.66 32.80 8.45
C ARG A 161 -8.05 31.44 7.86
N LYS A 162 -7.97 31.30 6.55
CA LYS A 162 -8.20 30.06 5.82
C LYS A 162 -6.88 29.40 5.43
N SER A 163 -6.91 28.10 5.20
CA SER A 163 -5.80 27.42 4.57
C SER A 163 -6.00 27.42 3.06
N VAL A 164 -4.98 27.81 2.32
CA VAL A 164 -4.96 27.78 0.86
C VAL A 164 -4.22 26.52 0.43
N ILE A 165 -4.90 25.66 -0.31
CA ILE A 165 -4.35 24.43 -0.89
C ILE A 165 -4.02 24.74 -2.34
N VAL A 166 -2.75 24.68 -2.70
CA VAL A 166 -2.24 25.03 -4.03
C VAL A 166 -1.90 23.75 -4.80
N THR A 167 -2.44 23.66 -5.99
CA THR A 167 -2.17 22.60 -6.96
C THR A 167 -1.56 23.22 -8.22
N ASP A 168 -1.10 22.42 -9.15
CA ASP A 168 -0.58 22.88 -10.45
C ASP A 168 -1.64 23.49 -11.37
N TYR A 169 -2.93 23.28 -11.07
CA TYR A 169 -4.06 23.72 -11.89
C TYR A 169 -5.04 24.65 -11.18
N ASN A 170 -5.03 24.76 -9.85
CA ASN A 170 -5.96 25.62 -9.11
C ASN A 170 -5.51 25.89 -7.66
N GLU A 171 -6.13 26.92 -7.05
CA GLU A 171 -6.03 27.22 -5.62
C GLU A 171 -7.39 27.03 -4.96
N PHE A 172 -7.41 26.36 -3.83
CA PHE A 172 -8.61 26.08 -3.05
C PHE A 172 -8.45 26.66 -1.64
N ARG A 173 -9.55 27.14 -1.06
CA ARG A 173 -9.57 27.68 0.29
C ARG A 173 -10.37 26.80 1.22
N SER A 174 -9.75 26.33 2.29
CA SER A 174 -10.35 25.47 3.30
C SER A 174 -10.42 26.18 4.65
N ILE A 175 -11.53 25.95 5.36
CA ILE A 175 -11.67 26.38 6.77
C ILE A 175 -10.84 25.52 7.73
N LYS A 176 -10.35 24.36 7.29
CA LYS A 176 -9.50 23.48 8.08
C LYS A 176 -8.19 24.16 8.42
N SER A 177 -7.70 23.91 9.63
CA SER A 177 -6.39 24.39 10.07
C SER A 177 -5.25 23.66 9.33
N LEU A 178 -4.03 24.19 9.39
CA LEU A 178 -2.84 23.50 8.86
C LEU A 178 -2.62 22.16 9.57
N VAL A 179 -2.88 22.09 10.88
CA VAL A 179 -2.74 20.84 11.64
C VAL A 179 -3.69 19.77 11.12
N GLU A 180 -4.98 20.08 10.96
CA GLU A 180 -5.96 19.13 10.41
C GLU A 180 -5.60 18.71 8.98
N LEU A 181 -5.09 19.63 8.15
CA LEU A 181 -4.66 19.31 6.79
C LEU A 181 -3.39 18.48 6.78
N SER A 182 -2.43 18.74 7.69
CA SER A 182 -1.23 17.95 7.86
C SER A 182 -1.55 16.49 8.21
N GLU A 183 -2.47 16.27 9.15
CA GLU A 183 -2.95 14.92 9.50
C GLU A 183 -3.62 14.22 8.31
N MET A 184 -4.41 14.94 7.53
CA MET A 184 -5.06 14.40 6.33
C MET A 184 -4.08 14.12 5.20
N LEU A 185 -3.06 14.96 5.02
CA LEU A 185 -2.04 14.83 3.99
C LEU A 185 -1.05 13.71 4.33
N GLY A 186 -0.58 13.65 5.59
CA GLY A 186 0.45 12.73 6.03
C GLY A 186 1.75 12.85 5.21
N GLU A 187 2.60 11.84 5.26
CA GLU A 187 3.81 11.84 4.42
C GLU A 187 3.44 11.81 2.91
N PRO A 188 4.18 12.51 2.04
CA PRO A 188 5.46 13.18 2.26
C PRO A 188 5.40 14.66 2.67
N PHE A 189 4.24 15.17 3.12
CA PHE A 189 4.13 16.57 3.49
C PHE A 189 4.85 16.86 4.81
N VAL A 190 5.70 17.87 4.78
CA VAL A 190 6.49 18.30 5.93
C VAL A 190 6.23 19.78 6.18
N GLU A 191 6.05 20.16 7.44
CA GLU A 191 5.93 21.56 7.81
C GLU A 191 7.27 22.28 7.55
N SER A 192 7.29 23.16 6.56
CA SER A 192 8.46 23.96 6.21
C SER A 192 8.52 25.28 6.99
N HIS A 193 7.37 25.78 7.45
CA HIS A 193 7.20 26.98 8.26
C HIS A 193 5.86 26.91 8.98
N ARG A 194 5.73 27.55 10.17
CA ARG A 194 4.48 27.59 10.97
C ARG A 194 3.22 28.02 10.20
N ALA A 195 3.36 28.48 8.99
CA ALA A 195 2.26 28.90 8.12
C ALA A 195 2.23 28.15 6.77
N CYS A 196 3.04 27.08 6.58
CA CYS A 196 3.12 26.35 5.31
C CYS A 196 3.47 24.87 5.53
N LEU A 197 2.75 23.99 4.85
CA LEU A 197 3.00 22.55 4.72
C LEU A 197 3.46 22.23 3.30
#